data_e7b39ff50ce16d089979cfd559f1feea
#
_entry.id   e7b39ff50ce16d089979cfd559f1feea
#
_cell.length_a   1.000
_cell.length_b   1.000
_cell.length_c   1.000
_cell.angle_alpha   90.00
_cell.angle_beta   90.00
_cell.angle_gamma   90.00
#
_symmetry.space_group_name_H-M   'P 1'
#
loop_
_entity.id
_entity.type
_entity.pdbx_description
1 polymer ?
#
loop_
_entity_poly.entity_id
_entity_poly.type
_entity_poly.pdbx_seq_one_letter_code
_entity_poly.pdbx_strand_id
1 'polypeptide(L)'
;MIFYDFEVFKHDWLAVFIDVTRKKEHVIINSPDELKALYEANRRDIWVGFNNKHYDQYIMKGILLGLDPKRINDWIIMEKREGWQFSSAFNKVPMINYDVMPNPPVGLKTMEGFLGSDIKESEVPFDIDRPLTPQEIEQTVFYCRHDVEETIKVFLQTADVFEAMHGIIQAFPDMVSLSNIGDSEARITAKVLG
;
A
#
# COMPACT_ATOMS: atom_id res chain seq x y z
N MET A 1 -11.12 6.35 -3.06
CA MET A 1 -9.81 5.71 -3.40
C MET A 1 -8.77 6.30 -2.49
N ILE A 2 -7.99 5.45 -1.82
CA ILE A 2 -7.02 5.86 -0.80
C ILE A 2 -5.65 5.34 -1.20
N PHE A 3 -4.71 6.24 -1.44
CA PHE A 3 -3.31 5.94 -1.67
C PHE A 3 -2.59 5.89 -0.35
N TYR A 4 -1.65 4.95 -0.17
CA TYR A 4 -1.01 4.75 1.11
C TYR A 4 0.37 4.12 1.01
N ASP A 5 1.18 4.38 2.03
CA ASP A 5 2.50 3.83 2.22
C ASP A 5 2.82 3.70 3.71
N PHE A 6 3.67 2.74 4.09
CA PHE A 6 4.07 2.47 5.47
C PHE A 6 5.58 2.52 5.65
N GLU A 7 6.01 3.17 6.73
CA GLU A 7 7.39 3.13 7.21
C GLU A 7 7.47 2.39 8.54
N VAL A 8 8.34 1.37 8.62
CA VAL A 8 8.43 0.48 9.78
C VAL A 8 9.85 0.45 10.33
N PHE A 9 10.00 0.88 11.56
CA PHE A 9 11.23 0.87 12.35
C PHE A 9 11.14 -0.17 13.47
N LYS A 10 12.21 -0.33 14.25
CA LYS A 10 12.24 -1.29 15.36
C LYS A 10 11.21 -0.97 16.46
N HIS A 11 11.03 0.32 16.77
CA HIS A 11 10.18 0.78 17.88
C HIS A 11 9.01 1.65 17.41
N ASP A 12 8.98 2.04 16.13
CA ASP A 12 7.97 2.92 15.58
C ASP A 12 7.48 2.42 14.23
N TRP A 13 6.28 2.79 13.92
CA TRP A 13 5.75 2.73 12.56
C TRP A 13 4.93 4.00 12.28
N LEU A 14 4.90 4.39 11.04
CA LEU A 14 4.00 5.44 10.58
C LEU A 14 3.48 5.12 9.20
N ALA A 15 2.38 5.75 8.84
CA ALA A 15 1.80 5.63 7.52
C ALA A 15 1.15 6.93 7.10
N VAL A 16 1.19 7.19 5.80
CA VAL A 16 0.49 8.30 5.17
C VAL A 16 -0.59 7.74 4.25
N PHE A 17 -1.78 8.31 4.35
CA PHE A 17 -2.94 7.96 3.54
C PHE A 17 -3.48 9.22 2.87
N ILE A 18 -3.63 9.19 1.56
CA ILE A 18 -4.22 10.29 0.78
C ILE A 18 -5.51 9.79 0.12
N ASP A 19 -6.65 10.23 0.64
CA ASP A 19 -7.95 9.99 0.03
C ASP A 19 -8.21 11.03 -1.05
N VAL A 20 -7.96 10.66 -2.29
CA VAL A 20 -8.11 11.56 -3.45
C VAL A 20 -9.58 11.88 -3.73
N THR A 21 -10.51 11.03 -3.34
CA THR A 21 -11.95 11.22 -3.54
C THR A 21 -12.51 12.28 -2.59
N ARG A 22 -12.11 12.21 -1.31
CA ARG A 22 -12.56 13.13 -0.26
C ARG A 22 -11.61 14.30 -0.04
N LYS A 23 -10.45 14.29 -0.73
CA LYS A 23 -9.38 15.30 -0.60
C LYS A 23 -8.90 15.43 0.85
N LYS A 24 -8.64 14.30 1.48
CA LYS A 24 -8.17 14.22 2.86
C LYS A 24 -6.84 13.49 2.94
N GLU A 25 -5.98 13.98 3.80
CA GLU A 25 -4.76 13.30 4.23
C GLU A 25 -4.92 12.83 5.67
N HIS A 26 -4.38 11.64 5.94
CA HIS A 26 -4.24 11.11 7.29
C HIS A 26 -2.79 10.66 7.48
N VAL A 27 -2.17 11.14 8.54
CA VAL A 27 -0.87 10.68 9.01
C VAL A 27 -1.09 9.95 10.31
N ILE A 28 -0.75 8.69 10.37
CA ILE A 28 -0.96 7.84 11.55
C ILE A 28 0.40 7.34 12.05
N ILE A 29 0.71 7.59 13.32
CA ILE A 29 1.98 7.24 13.95
C ILE A 29 1.68 6.41 15.19
N ASN A 30 2.14 5.17 15.22
CA ASN A 30 2.02 4.25 16.37
C ASN A 30 0.60 4.15 16.96
N SER A 31 -0.44 4.42 16.17
CA SER A 31 -1.84 4.45 16.64
C SER A 31 -2.69 3.37 15.92
N PRO A 32 -2.72 2.12 16.41
CA PRO A 32 -3.54 1.06 15.84
C PRO A 32 -5.05 1.40 15.84
N ASP A 33 -5.50 2.15 16.84
CA ASP A 33 -6.93 2.53 16.96
C ASP A 33 -7.33 3.53 15.86
N GLU A 34 -6.47 4.52 15.55
CA GLU A 34 -6.71 5.44 14.45
C GLU A 34 -6.67 4.71 13.10
N LEU A 35 -5.72 3.81 12.91
CA LEU A 35 -5.65 2.98 11.71
C LEU A 35 -6.90 2.13 11.54
N LYS A 36 -7.38 1.53 12.63
CA LYS A 36 -8.61 0.74 12.63
C LYS A 36 -9.84 1.59 12.30
N ALA A 37 -9.94 2.78 12.87
CA ALA A 37 -11.04 3.71 12.57
C ALA A 37 -11.03 4.12 11.08
N LEU A 38 -9.85 4.43 10.53
CA LEU A 38 -9.68 4.75 9.11
C LEU A 38 -10.08 3.57 8.23
N TYR A 39 -9.60 2.36 8.54
CA TYR A 39 -9.91 1.15 7.78
C TYR A 39 -11.42 0.84 7.82
N GLU A 40 -12.05 0.85 8.99
CA GLU A 40 -13.48 0.54 9.12
C GLU A 40 -14.37 1.54 8.37
N ALA A 41 -14.02 2.82 8.41
CA ALA A 41 -14.74 3.86 7.67
C ALA A 41 -14.62 3.70 6.14
N ASN A 42 -13.57 3.02 5.66
CA ASN A 42 -13.21 2.95 4.24
C ASN A 42 -13.07 1.51 3.71
N ARG A 43 -13.71 0.52 4.34
CA ARG A 43 -13.61 -0.91 3.98
C ARG A 43 -14.00 -1.23 2.54
N ARG A 44 -14.82 -0.39 1.92
CA ARG A 44 -15.32 -0.55 0.55
C ARG A 44 -14.55 0.29 -0.47
N ASP A 45 -13.63 1.12 -0.01
CA ASP A 45 -12.77 1.91 -0.89
C ASP A 45 -11.65 1.06 -1.48
N ILE A 46 -11.15 1.48 -2.63
CA ILE A 46 -9.96 0.88 -3.23
C ILE A 46 -8.74 1.48 -2.54
N TRP A 47 -7.88 0.62 -2.01
CA TRP A 47 -6.60 0.96 -1.41
C TRP A 47 -5.50 0.79 -2.46
N VAL A 48 -4.73 1.82 -2.70
CA VAL A 48 -3.73 1.86 -3.77
C VAL A 48 -2.36 2.13 -3.18
N GLY A 49 -1.36 1.37 -3.60
CA GLY A 49 0.02 1.59 -3.20
C GLY A 49 0.99 1.08 -4.25
N PHE A 50 2.26 1.33 -4.02
CA PHE A 50 3.35 0.84 -4.85
C PHE A 50 3.98 -0.39 -4.21
N ASN A 51 3.98 -1.54 -4.88
CA ASN A 51 4.42 -2.82 -4.32
C ASN A 51 3.61 -3.26 -3.07
N ASN A 52 2.47 -2.67 -2.84
CA ASN A 52 1.67 -2.87 -1.64
C ASN A 52 1.09 -4.28 -1.51
N LYS A 53 0.93 -5.01 -2.62
CA LYS A 53 0.53 -6.42 -2.61
C LYS A 53 1.54 -7.33 -1.95
N HIS A 54 2.80 -6.94 -1.97
CA HIS A 54 3.89 -7.74 -1.41
C HIS A 54 4.35 -7.24 -0.04
N TYR A 55 4.00 -5.99 0.35
CA TYR A 55 4.48 -5.41 1.59
C TYR A 55 3.38 -4.69 2.40
N ASP A 56 2.98 -3.48 2.03
CA ASP A 56 2.18 -2.58 2.88
C ASP A 56 0.86 -3.16 3.33
N GLN A 57 0.17 -3.92 2.47
CA GLN A 57 -1.07 -4.57 2.88
C GLN A 57 -0.88 -5.52 4.07
N TYR A 58 0.28 -6.17 4.21
CA TYR A 58 0.54 -7.09 5.30
C TYR A 58 0.93 -6.36 6.57
N ILE A 59 1.66 -5.25 6.45
CA ILE A 59 1.92 -4.34 7.58
C ILE A 59 0.58 -3.82 8.13
N MET A 60 -0.27 -3.25 7.28
CA MET A 60 -1.59 -2.76 7.67
C MET A 60 -2.46 -3.84 8.31
N LYS A 61 -2.62 -5.00 7.66
CA LYS A 61 -3.38 -6.14 8.19
C LYS A 61 -2.83 -6.63 9.52
N GLY A 62 -1.51 -6.64 9.66
CA GLY A 62 -0.85 -7.04 10.89
C GLY A 62 -1.19 -6.11 12.05
N ILE A 63 -1.06 -4.81 11.87
CA ILE A 63 -1.40 -3.82 12.89
C ILE A 63 -2.87 -3.93 13.29
N LEU A 64 -3.79 -4.06 12.31
CA LEU A 64 -5.22 -4.24 12.56
C LEU A 64 -5.57 -5.53 13.33
N LEU A 65 -4.71 -6.53 13.27
CA LEU A 65 -4.83 -7.80 14.00
C LEU A 65 -4.05 -7.82 15.32
N GLY A 66 -3.38 -6.72 15.69
CA GLY A 66 -2.56 -6.65 16.90
C GLY A 66 -1.24 -7.41 16.79
N LEU A 67 -0.76 -7.67 15.56
CA LEU A 67 0.55 -8.27 15.31
C LEU A 67 1.62 -7.16 15.25
N ASP A 68 2.86 -7.53 15.58
CA ASP A 68 4.01 -6.63 15.53
C ASP A 68 4.40 -6.33 14.07
N PRO A 69 4.31 -5.07 13.60
CA PRO A 69 4.65 -4.70 12.23
C PRO A 69 6.14 -4.91 11.93
N LYS A 70 7.04 -4.75 12.91
CA LYS A 70 8.47 -4.99 12.71
C LYS A 70 8.77 -6.45 12.39
N ARG A 71 8.10 -7.39 13.05
CA ARG A 71 8.27 -8.81 12.76
C ARG A 71 7.77 -9.17 11.35
N ILE A 72 6.70 -8.53 10.89
CA ILE A 72 6.19 -8.72 9.52
C ILE A 72 7.18 -8.12 8.51
N ASN A 73 7.69 -6.91 8.78
CA ASN A 73 8.74 -6.28 7.98
C ASN A 73 9.96 -7.21 7.84
N ASP A 74 10.47 -7.72 8.95
CA ASP A 74 11.68 -8.57 8.93
C ASP A 74 11.43 -9.87 8.17
N TRP A 75 10.25 -10.46 8.31
CA TRP A 75 9.82 -11.62 7.55
C TRP A 75 9.87 -11.39 6.03
N ILE A 76 9.38 -10.23 5.59
CA ILE A 76 9.31 -9.92 4.15
C ILE A 76 10.67 -9.43 3.63
N ILE A 77 11.28 -8.47 4.31
CA ILE A 77 12.47 -7.76 3.80
C ILE A 77 13.75 -8.52 4.12
N MET A 78 13.92 -8.99 5.36
CA MET A 78 15.17 -9.62 5.80
C MET A 78 15.20 -11.12 5.46
N GLU A 79 14.09 -11.82 5.72
CA GLU A 79 13.99 -13.27 5.43
C GLU A 79 13.56 -13.55 3.98
N LYS A 80 13.16 -12.51 3.23
CA LYS A 80 12.73 -12.58 1.81
C LYS A 80 11.59 -13.59 1.59
N ARG A 81 10.63 -13.60 2.50
CA ARG A 81 9.46 -14.49 2.45
C ARG A 81 8.22 -13.72 1.99
N GLU A 82 7.28 -14.45 1.45
CA GLU A 82 5.99 -13.89 1.05
C GLU A 82 5.17 -13.46 2.28
N GLY A 83 4.65 -12.23 2.25
CA GLY A 83 3.91 -11.65 3.38
C GLY A 83 2.71 -12.48 3.81
N TRP A 84 1.99 -13.11 2.87
CA TRP A 84 0.82 -13.95 3.15
C TRP A 84 1.16 -15.20 3.98
N GLN A 85 2.41 -15.66 3.97
CA GLN A 85 2.86 -16.83 4.73
C GLN A 85 3.05 -16.53 6.22
N PHE A 86 3.15 -15.25 6.60
CA PHE A 86 3.35 -14.84 7.98
C PHE A 86 2.18 -15.23 8.89
N SER A 87 0.94 -15.03 8.42
CA SER A 87 -0.25 -15.36 9.20
C SER A 87 -1.48 -15.63 8.32
N SER A 88 -2.15 -16.75 8.56
CA SER A 88 -3.46 -17.03 7.95
C SER A 88 -4.55 -16.05 8.42
N ALA A 89 -4.35 -15.37 9.54
CA ALA A 89 -5.30 -14.39 10.06
C ALA A 89 -5.46 -13.16 9.16
N PHE A 90 -4.53 -12.89 8.25
CA PHE A 90 -4.66 -11.80 7.26
C PHE A 90 -5.93 -11.90 6.41
N ASN A 91 -6.45 -13.11 6.20
CA ASN A 91 -7.71 -13.32 5.50
C ASN A 91 -8.94 -12.74 6.23
N LYS A 92 -8.81 -12.41 7.52
CA LYS A 92 -9.88 -11.77 8.31
C LYS A 92 -9.97 -10.27 8.08
N VAL A 93 -8.98 -9.70 7.38
CA VAL A 93 -8.92 -8.26 7.04
C VAL A 93 -9.01 -8.12 5.52
N PRO A 94 -10.24 -8.14 4.95
CA PRO A 94 -10.41 -7.99 3.51
C PRO A 94 -10.05 -6.56 3.08
N MET A 95 -9.34 -6.44 1.96
CA MET A 95 -9.02 -5.15 1.33
C MET A 95 -9.27 -5.25 -0.17
N ILE A 96 -9.85 -4.21 -0.75
CA ILE A 96 -9.90 -4.01 -2.19
C ILE A 96 -8.59 -3.30 -2.55
N ASN A 97 -7.56 -4.06 -2.89
CA ASN A 97 -6.20 -3.56 -3.04
C ASN A 97 -5.75 -3.52 -4.49
N TYR A 98 -5.23 -2.39 -4.93
CA TYR A 98 -4.65 -2.18 -6.25
C TYR A 98 -3.19 -1.78 -6.12
N ASP A 99 -2.31 -2.47 -6.85
CA ASP A 99 -0.87 -2.23 -6.88
C ASP A 99 -0.49 -1.58 -8.20
N VAL A 100 0.16 -0.43 -8.13
CA VAL A 100 0.59 0.31 -9.32
C VAL A 100 1.99 -0.09 -9.81
N MET A 101 2.68 -1.01 -9.11
CA MET A 101 3.98 -1.49 -9.56
C MET A 101 3.87 -2.11 -10.96
N PRO A 102 4.69 -1.67 -11.93
CA PRO A 102 4.63 -2.20 -13.28
C PRO A 102 5.10 -3.66 -13.35
N ASN A 103 4.74 -4.33 -14.43
CA ASN A 103 5.26 -5.65 -14.76
C ASN A 103 6.02 -5.57 -16.11
N PRO A 104 7.34 -5.81 -16.17
CA PRO A 104 8.22 -6.30 -15.08
C PRO A 104 8.39 -5.27 -13.94
N PRO A 105 8.69 -5.72 -12.71
CA PRO A 105 8.84 -4.84 -11.55
C PRO A 105 9.96 -3.81 -11.73
N VAL A 106 9.65 -2.56 -11.41
CA VAL A 106 10.60 -1.43 -11.39
C VAL A 106 10.37 -0.67 -10.09
N GLY A 107 11.43 -0.29 -9.40
CA GLY A 107 11.30 0.43 -8.12
C GLY A 107 10.71 1.84 -8.29
N LEU A 108 10.04 2.35 -7.25
CA LEU A 108 9.40 3.67 -7.26
C LEU A 108 10.39 4.78 -7.61
N LYS A 109 11.58 4.78 -7.01
CA LYS A 109 12.64 5.76 -7.31
C LYS A 109 13.08 5.76 -8.79
N THR A 110 13.03 4.62 -9.45
CA THR A 110 13.28 4.54 -10.89
C THR A 110 12.13 5.13 -11.68
N MET A 111 10.89 4.90 -11.24
CA MET A 111 9.70 5.52 -11.85
C MET A 111 9.68 7.03 -11.68
N GLU A 112 10.07 7.56 -10.51
CA GLU A 112 10.27 8.99 -10.26
C GLU A 112 11.23 9.59 -11.30
N GLY A 113 12.37 8.93 -11.56
CA GLY A 113 13.32 9.35 -12.59
C GLY A 113 12.72 9.39 -14.00
N PHE A 114 11.91 8.40 -14.38
CA PHE A 114 11.20 8.41 -15.66
C PHE A 114 10.14 9.50 -15.77
N LEU A 115 9.51 9.87 -14.66
CA LEU A 115 8.51 10.93 -14.60
C LEU A 115 9.13 12.33 -14.50
N GLY A 116 10.46 12.43 -14.34
CA GLY A 116 11.16 13.68 -14.16
C GLY A 116 10.90 14.32 -12.78
N SER A 117 10.49 13.53 -11.80
CA SER A 117 10.33 13.96 -10.42
C SER A 117 11.69 14.04 -9.70
N ASP A 118 11.78 14.90 -8.70
CA ASP A 118 12.94 14.95 -7.81
C ASP A 118 12.95 13.71 -6.91
N ILE A 119 13.96 12.86 -7.08
CA ILE A 119 14.14 11.66 -6.26
C ILE A 119 14.50 12.09 -4.84
N LYS A 120 13.71 11.65 -3.87
CA LYS A 120 13.95 11.89 -2.45
C LYS A 120 14.08 10.55 -1.73
N GLU A 121 15.07 10.47 -0.85
CA GLU A 121 15.30 9.30 -0.02
C GLU A 121 15.36 9.71 1.45
N SER A 122 14.85 8.86 2.33
CA SER A 122 14.91 9.11 3.76
C SER A 122 16.36 9.05 4.24
N GLU A 123 16.78 10.06 5.00
CA GLU A 123 18.06 10.07 5.70
C GLU A 123 17.99 9.37 7.07
N VAL A 124 16.78 8.99 7.51
CA VAL A 124 16.55 8.30 8.78
C VAL A 124 16.86 6.82 8.59
N PRO A 125 17.90 6.27 9.25
CA PRO A 125 18.27 4.87 9.09
C PRO A 125 17.20 3.93 9.65
N PHE A 126 16.83 2.88 8.91
CA PHE A 126 15.82 1.90 9.32
C PHE A 126 16.27 0.95 10.44
N ASP A 127 17.57 0.90 10.73
CA ASP A 127 18.18 0.05 11.76
C ASP A 127 18.33 0.74 13.13
N ILE A 128 17.75 1.94 13.30
CA ILE A 128 17.74 2.65 14.58
C ILE A 128 17.14 1.76 15.68
N ASP A 129 17.94 1.55 16.74
CA ASP A 129 17.56 0.74 17.91
C ASP A 129 17.12 1.60 19.11
N ARG A 130 16.26 2.56 18.85
CA ARG A 130 15.55 3.41 19.80
C ARG A 130 14.31 4.01 19.17
N PRO A 131 13.36 4.53 19.94
CA PRO A 131 12.28 5.34 19.38
C PRO A 131 12.82 6.53 18.57
N LEU A 132 12.10 6.87 17.49
CA LEU A 132 12.42 8.03 16.68
C LEU A 132 12.24 9.33 17.46
N THR A 133 13.12 10.28 17.23
CA THR A 133 12.94 11.66 17.72
C THR A 133 11.81 12.36 16.97
N PRO A 134 11.22 13.42 17.52
CA PRO A 134 10.19 14.19 16.81
C PRO A 134 10.64 14.69 15.42
N GLN A 135 11.93 15.07 15.29
CA GLN A 135 12.50 15.51 14.02
C GLN A 135 12.61 14.37 13.01
N GLU A 136 13.04 13.17 13.45
CA GLU A 136 13.10 11.97 12.60
C GLU A 136 11.69 11.54 12.16
N ILE A 137 10.69 11.64 13.05
CA ILE A 137 9.29 11.40 12.71
C ILE A 137 8.82 12.37 11.62
N GLU A 138 9.05 13.68 11.80
CA GLU A 138 8.66 14.70 10.83
C GLU A 138 9.32 14.44 9.45
N GLN A 139 10.61 14.12 9.46
CA GLN A 139 11.36 13.79 8.26
C GLN A 139 10.81 12.51 7.59
N THR A 140 10.55 11.46 8.35
CA THR A 140 9.99 10.20 7.81
C THR A 140 8.58 10.42 7.23
N VAL A 141 7.73 11.19 7.90
CA VAL A 141 6.41 11.57 7.38
C VAL A 141 6.52 12.32 6.06
N PHE A 142 7.51 13.23 5.95
CA PHE A 142 7.74 13.97 4.71
C PHE A 142 8.10 13.03 3.54
N TYR A 143 8.97 12.05 3.76
CA TYR A 143 9.36 11.09 2.72
C TYR A 143 8.25 10.10 2.40
N CYS A 144 7.58 9.54 3.40
CA CYS A 144 6.43 8.65 3.20
C CYS A 144 5.31 9.37 2.40
N ARG A 145 5.02 10.64 2.70
CA ARG A 145 4.07 11.47 1.93
C ARG A 145 4.53 11.62 0.48
N HIS A 146 5.80 11.91 0.26
CA HIS A 146 6.36 12.03 -1.08
C HIS A 146 6.17 10.73 -1.87
N ASP A 147 6.43 9.57 -1.27
CA ASP A 147 6.28 8.27 -1.92
C ASP A 147 4.79 7.99 -2.27
N VAL A 148 3.84 8.41 -1.42
CA VAL A 148 2.41 8.34 -1.74
C VAL A 148 2.04 9.27 -2.90
N GLU A 149 2.57 10.50 -2.93
CA GLU A 149 2.33 11.45 -4.03
C GLU A 149 2.91 10.94 -5.36
N GLU A 150 4.10 10.35 -5.34
CA GLU A 150 4.69 9.71 -6.53
C GLU A 150 3.90 8.49 -6.97
N THR A 151 3.39 7.68 -6.03
CA THR A 151 2.47 6.58 -6.33
C THR A 151 1.20 7.06 -7.05
N ILE A 152 0.65 8.22 -6.65
CA ILE A 152 -0.48 8.84 -7.36
C ILE A 152 -0.09 9.21 -8.80
N LYS A 153 1.11 9.78 -9.01
CA LYS A 153 1.58 10.11 -10.37
C LYS A 153 1.75 8.87 -11.23
N VAL A 154 2.35 7.80 -10.68
CA VAL A 154 2.46 6.50 -11.39
C VAL A 154 1.08 5.97 -11.75
N PHE A 155 0.11 6.00 -10.83
CA PHE A 155 -1.26 5.60 -11.09
C PHE A 155 -1.88 6.40 -12.25
N LEU A 156 -1.70 7.71 -12.28
CA LEU A 156 -2.24 8.57 -13.34
C LEU A 156 -1.62 8.26 -14.71
N GLN A 157 -0.37 7.83 -14.77
CA GLN A 157 0.28 7.39 -16.02
C GLN A 157 -0.26 6.06 -16.55
N THR A 158 -0.82 5.24 -15.68
CA THR A 158 -1.35 3.89 -16.00
C THR A 158 -2.86 3.80 -15.77
N ALA A 159 -3.54 4.95 -15.71
CA ALA A 159 -4.98 5.02 -15.41
C ALA A 159 -5.84 4.26 -16.43
N ASP A 160 -5.42 4.20 -17.68
CA ASP A 160 -6.07 3.45 -18.77
C ASP A 160 -6.14 1.94 -18.45
N VAL A 161 -5.09 1.37 -17.85
CA VAL A 161 -5.08 -0.04 -17.41
C VAL A 161 -6.12 -0.25 -16.30
N PHE A 162 -6.12 0.63 -15.30
CA PHE A 162 -7.11 0.58 -14.22
C PHE A 162 -8.54 0.72 -14.75
N GLU A 163 -8.78 1.67 -15.65
CA GLU A 163 -10.10 1.92 -16.26
C GLU A 163 -10.58 0.71 -17.09
N ALA A 164 -9.68 0.09 -17.85
CA ALA A 164 -10.00 -1.13 -18.60
C ALA A 164 -10.43 -2.27 -17.67
N MET A 165 -9.67 -2.51 -16.58
CA MET A 165 -9.99 -3.54 -15.59
C MET A 165 -11.32 -3.24 -14.88
N HIS A 166 -11.54 -2.00 -14.49
CA HIS A 166 -12.78 -1.57 -13.87
C HIS A 166 -13.97 -1.71 -14.82
N GLY A 167 -13.79 -1.39 -16.12
CA GLY A 167 -14.79 -1.59 -17.16
C GLY A 167 -15.19 -3.06 -17.33
N ILE A 168 -14.23 -3.99 -17.31
CA ILE A 168 -14.51 -5.44 -17.36
C ILE A 168 -15.32 -5.87 -16.12
N ILE A 169 -14.95 -5.40 -14.93
CA ILE A 169 -15.68 -5.72 -13.70
C ILE A 169 -17.13 -5.23 -13.77
N GLN A 170 -17.36 -4.04 -14.31
CA GLN A 170 -18.71 -3.49 -14.49
C GLN A 170 -19.52 -4.26 -15.55
N ALA A 171 -18.88 -4.73 -16.61
CA ALA A 171 -19.54 -5.46 -17.70
C ALA A 171 -19.95 -6.89 -17.31
N PHE A 172 -19.24 -7.51 -16.33
CA PHE A 172 -19.46 -8.89 -15.93
C PHE A 172 -19.66 -9.04 -14.41
N PRO A 173 -20.66 -8.37 -13.81
CA PRO A 173 -20.83 -8.30 -12.35
C PRO A 173 -21.15 -9.65 -11.69
N ASP A 174 -21.69 -10.60 -12.45
CA ASP A 174 -22.00 -11.95 -11.95
C ASP A 174 -20.75 -12.86 -11.87
N MET A 175 -19.66 -12.48 -12.54
CA MET A 175 -18.44 -13.30 -12.65
C MET A 175 -17.27 -12.71 -11.85
N VAL A 176 -17.19 -11.39 -11.79
CA VAL A 176 -16.11 -10.63 -11.13
C VAL A 176 -16.70 -9.47 -10.32
N SER A 177 -15.99 -9.06 -9.29
CA SER A 177 -16.39 -7.96 -8.44
C SER A 177 -15.25 -6.98 -8.25
N LEU A 178 -15.50 -5.83 -7.61
CA LEU A 178 -14.47 -4.83 -7.34
C LEU A 178 -13.28 -5.39 -6.53
N SER A 179 -13.50 -6.44 -5.73
CA SER A 179 -12.40 -7.12 -5.03
C SER A 179 -11.36 -7.76 -5.97
N ASN A 180 -11.70 -7.90 -7.26
CA ASN A 180 -10.80 -8.44 -8.27
C ASN A 180 -9.99 -7.35 -9.00
N ILE A 181 -10.17 -6.06 -8.68
CA ILE A 181 -9.49 -4.95 -9.36
C ILE A 181 -7.96 -5.09 -9.37
N GLY A 182 -7.42 -5.76 -8.35
CA GLY A 182 -6.00 -6.03 -8.25
C GLY A 182 -5.55 -7.38 -8.84
N ASP A 183 -6.43 -8.16 -9.47
CA ASP A 183 -6.04 -9.39 -10.16
C ASP A 183 -5.29 -9.04 -11.47
N SER A 184 -4.50 -9.98 -12.00
CA SER A 184 -3.91 -9.83 -13.33
C SER A 184 -4.99 -9.92 -14.42
N GLU A 185 -4.74 -9.30 -15.58
CA GLU A 185 -5.63 -9.40 -16.75
C GLU A 185 -5.97 -10.84 -17.09
N ALA A 186 -4.98 -11.74 -17.12
CA ALA A 186 -5.16 -13.15 -17.39
C ALA A 186 -6.12 -13.81 -16.38
N ARG A 187 -6.01 -13.44 -15.09
CA ARG A 187 -6.87 -14.00 -14.05
C ARG A 187 -8.30 -13.48 -14.14
N ILE A 188 -8.50 -12.22 -14.48
CA ILE A 188 -9.84 -11.67 -14.71
C ILE A 188 -10.46 -12.29 -15.95
N THR A 189 -9.71 -12.38 -17.05
CA THR A 189 -10.16 -13.02 -18.28
C THR A 189 -10.58 -14.48 -18.04
N ALA A 190 -9.78 -15.24 -17.30
CA ALA A 190 -10.13 -16.62 -16.96
C ALA A 190 -11.43 -16.72 -16.14
N LYS A 191 -11.69 -15.77 -15.23
CA LYS A 191 -12.94 -15.74 -14.45
C LYS A 191 -14.16 -15.37 -15.29
N VAL A 192 -13.98 -14.55 -16.33
CA VAL A 192 -15.07 -14.10 -17.22
C VAL A 192 -15.41 -15.15 -18.29
N LEU A 193 -14.41 -15.90 -18.74
CA LEU A 193 -14.60 -16.91 -19.79
C LEU A 193 -14.97 -18.30 -19.26
N GLY A 194 -14.85 -18.56 -17.96
CA GLY A 194 -15.15 -19.85 -17.30
C GLY A 194 -13.96 -20.75 -17.36
#